data_070923f7830b3da3e1ba025059ef1a04
#
_entry.id   070923f7830b3da3e1ba025059ef1a04
#
_cell.length_a   1.000
_cell.length_b   1.000
_cell.length_c   1.000
_cell.angle_alpha   90.00
_cell.angle_beta   90.00
_cell.angle_gamma   90.00
#
_symmetry.space_group_name_H-M   'P 1'
#
loop_
_entity.id
_entity.type
_entity.pdbx_description
1 polymer ?
#
loop_
_entity_poly.entity_id
_entity_poly.type
_entity_poly.pdbx_seq_one_letter_code
_entity_poly.pdbx_strand_id
1 'polypeptide(L)'
;MNKYGHVTVTKRLTPKLKKRHDFALRLGSIMPDILLHTYIKGHTWDSSYNKISRRLQRLERHGRMNCFSFLSLGYALHYIEDYFTFPHNSWYPEPMSEHVLYEIKFMNYIRENKNDINKPLISNNGRGVSADRMLDYLVTNHKQYAANEQGFDNDYSFITSVGYLSLIHISEPTRH
;
A
#
# COMPACT_ATOMS: atom_id res chain seq x y z
N MET A 1 0.51 -7.73 -6.05
CA MET A 1 1.01 -8.70 -5.02
C MET A 1 -0.14 -9.61 -4.58
N ASN A 2 0.07 -10.88 -4.22
CA ASN A 2 -1.04 -11.77 -3.83
C ASN A 2 -1.61 -11.43 -2.43
N LYS A 3 -2.84 -11.89 -2.16
CA LYS A 3 -3.58 -11.60 -0.91
C LYS A 3 -2.82 -11.91 0.39
N TYR A 4 -1.96 -12.93 0.40
CA TYR A 4 -1.15 -13.26 1.58
C TYR A 4 0.01 -12.29 1.78
N GLY A 5 0.57 -11.77 0.68
CA GLY A 5 1.56 -10.70 0.68
C GLY A 5 1.00 -9.44 1.32
N HIS A 6 -0.16 -8.98 0.86
CA HIS A 6 -0.86 -7.81 1.41
C HIS A 6 -1.10 -7.91 2.92
N VAL A 7 -1.66 -9.04 3.38
CA VAL A 7 -1.86 -9.26 4.83
C VAL A 7 -0.55 -9.23 5.61
N THR A 8 0.50 -9.85 5.06
CA THR A 8 1.80 -9.93 5.73
C THR A 8 2.46 -8.57 5.86
N VAL A 9 2.48 -7.78 4.78
CA VAL A 9 3.03 -6.41 4.78
C VAL A 9 2.21 -5.52 5.70
N THR A 10 0.89 -5.46 5.52
CA THR A 10 0.00 -4.67 6.38
C THR A 10 0.20 -4.97 7.86
N LYS A 11 0.34 -6.25 8.24
CA LYS A 11 0.61 -6.64 9.63
C LYS A 11 1.95 -6.11 10.16
N ARG A 12 2.98 -6.09 9.33
CA ARG A 12 4.30 -5.57 9.71
C ARG A 12 4.28 -4.05 9.89
N LEU A 13 3.55 -3.36 9.06
CA LEU A 13 3.40 -1.90 9.13
C LEU A 13 2.61 -1.43 10.36
N THR A 14 1.78 -2.30 10.97
CA THR A 14 0.83 -1.93 12.04
C THR A 14 0.95 -2.75 13.33
N PRO A 15 2.13 -2.90 13.94
CA PRO A 15 2.31 -3.82 15.07
C PRO A 15 1.55 -3.41 16.35
N LYS A 16 1.05 -2.18 16.46
CA LYS A 16 0.44 -1.62 17.69
C LYS A 16 -1.04 -1.26 17.58
N LEU A 17 -1.73 -1.66 16.51
CA LEU A 17 -3.16 -1.38 16.37
C LEU A 17 -4.02 -2.21 17.34
N LYS A 18 -5.15 -1.63 17.78
CA LYS A 18 -6.19 -2.38 18.50
C LYS A 18 -6.69 -3.54 17.62
N LYS A 19 -6.90 -4.72 18.20
CA LYS A 19 -7.29 -5.96 17.47
C LYS A 19 -8.41 -5.76 16.43
N ARG A 20 -9.46 -5.00 16.76
CA ARG A 20 -10.58 -4.72 15.84
C ARG A 20 -10.17 -3.86 14.63
N HIS A 21 -9.28 -2.90 14.84
CA HIS A 21 -8.78 -2.01 13.79
C HIS A 21 -7.78 -2.74 12.88
N ASP A 22 -6.92 -3.55 13.48
CA ASP A 22 -5.97 -4.41 12.77
C ASP A 22 -6.72 -5.43 11.89
N PHE A 23 -7.78 -6.06 12.43
CA PHE A 23 -8.63 -6.95 11.63
C PHE A 23 -9.29 -6.22 10.46
N ALA A 24 -9.90 -5.05 10.70
CA ALA A 24 -10.55 -4.26 9.66
C ALA A 24 -9.57 -3.82 8.57
N LEU A 25 -8.36 -3.39 8.95
CA LEU A 25 -7.30 -2.98 8.03
C LEU A 25 -6.86 -4.14 7.13
N ARG A 26 -6.56 -5.30 7.72
CA ARG A 26 -6.16 -6.51 6.97
C ARG A 26 -7.27 -7.04 6.07
N LEU A 27 -8.51 -7.01 6.54
CA LEU A 27 -9.66 -7.37 5.69
C LEU A 27 -9.74 -6.42 4.49
N GLY A 28 -9.59 -5.12 4.71
CA GLY A 28 -9.56 -4.12 3.66
C GLY A 28 -8.45 -4.39 2.64
N SER A 29 -7.24 -4.78 3.10
CA SER A 29 -6.09 -5.01 2.23
C SER A 29 -6.21 -6.23 1.31
N ILE A 30 -7.17 -7.12 1.54
CA ILE A 30 -7.44 -8.26 0.63
C ILE A 30 -8.74 -8.12 -0.16
N MET A 31 -9.59 -7.15 0.19
CA MET A 31 -10.88 -6.98 -0.48
C MET A 31 -10.79 -6.80 -2.00
N PRO A 32 -9.84 -6.03 -2.55
CA PRO A 32 -9.72 -5.89 -4.00
C PRO A 32 -9.49 -7.22 -4.73
N ASP A 33 -8.71 -8.13 -4.17
CA ASP A 33 -8.44 -9.45 -4.76
C ASP A 33 -9.65 -10.40 -4.70
N ILE A 34 -10.57 -10.16 -3.77
CA ILE A 34 -11.77 -11.00 -3.58
C ILE A 34 -12.92 -10.51 -4.46
N LEU A 35 -12.99 -9.20 -4.71
CA LEU A 35 -14.07 -8.58 -5.47
C LEU A 35 -13.84 -8.72 -6.98
N LEU A 36 -14.58 -9.61 -7.64
CA LEU A 36 -14.48 -9.90 -9.08
C LEU A 36 -14.46 -8.67 -9.99
N HIS A 37 -15.22 -7.62 -9.65
CA HIS A 37 -15.28 -6.41 -10.47
C HIS A 37 -13.98 -5.60 -10.47
N THR A 38 -13.17 -5.71 -9.42
CA THR A 38 -11.86 -5.05 -9.34
C THR A 38 -10.83 -5.78 -10.16
N TYR A 39 -10.93 -7.11 -10.24
CA TYR A 39 -10.08 -7.94 -11.08
C TYR A 39 -10.19 -7.55 -12.58
N ILE A 40 -11.40 -7.26 -13.06
CA ILE A 40 -11.65 -6.85 -14.45
C ILE A 40 -11.11 -5.45 -14.78
N LYS A 41 -11.08 -4.53 -13.79
CA LYS A 41 -10.66 -3.12 -14.00
C LYS A 41 -9.16 -2.87 -13.82
N GLY A 42 -8.41 -3.89 -13.44
CA GLY A 42 -6.97 -3.80 -13.21
C GLY A 42 -6.60 -3.09 -11.90
N HIS A 43 -5.40 -3.40 -11.39
CA HIS A 43 -4.82 -2.85 -10.16
C HIS A 43 -3.58 -1.98 -10.46
N THR A 44 -3.46 -1.49 -11.69
CA THR A 44 -2.32 -0.68 -12.10
C THR A 44 -2.44 0.75 -11.59
N TRP A 45 -1.30 1.43 -11.54
CA TRP A 45 -1.24 2.87 -11.25
C TRP A 45 -2.22 3.67 -12.12
N ASP A 46 -2.13 3.52 -13.43
CA ASP A 46 -2.91 4.31 -14.39
C ASP A 46 -4.42 4.11 -14.25
N SER A 47 -4.84 2.89 -13.91
CA SER A 47 -6.27 2.53 -13.81
C SER A 47 -6.92 2.97 -12.48
N SER A 48 -6.15 3.10 -11.41
CA SER A 48 -6.73 3.20 -10.06
C SER A 48 -6.25 4.40 -9.23
N TYR A 49 -5.15 5.07 -9.59
CA TYR A 49 -4.58 6.19 -8.81
C TYR A 49 -5.61 7.26 -8.42
N ASN A 50 -6.40 7.76 -9.38
CA ASN A 50 -7.40 8.79 -9.11
C ASN A 50 -8.48 8.34 -8.11
N LYS A 51 -8.87 7.06 -8.17
CA LYS A 51 -9.84 6.47 -7.23
C LYS A 51 -9.27 6.39 -5.82
N ILE A 52 -8.02 5.96 -5.70
CA ILE A 52 -7.33 5.80 -4.42
C ILE A 52 -7.02 7.16 -3.79
N SER A 53 -6.57 8.13 -4.56
CA SER A 53 -6.35 9.51 -4.11
C SER A 53 -7.61 10.12 -3.49
N ARG A 54 -8.75 10.02 -4.18
CA ARG A 54 -10.04 10.50 -3.64
C ARG A 54 -10.46 9.75 -2.37
N ARG A 55 -10.11 8.47 -2.24
CA ARG A 55 -10.40 7.67 -1.03
C ARG A 55 -9.59 8.16 0.15
N LEU A 56 -8.30 8.41 -0.02
CA LEU A 56 -7.40 8.93 1.02
C LEU A 56 -7.84 10.32 1.49
N GLN A 57 -8.15 11.23 0.55
CA GLN A 57 -8.68 12.57 0.87
C GLN A 57 -10.02 12.51 1.61
N ARG A 58 -10.90 11.54 1.30
CA ARG A 58 -12.17 11.35 2.04
C ARG A 58 -11.91 10.85 3.45
N LEU A 59 -10.95 9.94 3.65
CA LEU A 59 -10.56 9.44 4.97
C LEU A 59 -10.04 10.58 5.85
N GLU A 60 -9.18 11.44 5.32
CA GLU A 60 -8.69 12.61 6.03
C GLU A 60 -9.83 13.55 6.43
N ARG A 61 -10.68 13.96 5.48
CA ARG A 61 -11.82 14.85 5.76
C ARG A 61 -12.79 14.28 6.78
N HIS A 62 -12.95 12.96 6.84
CA HIS A 62 -13.82 12.33 7.82
C HIS A 62 -13.28 12.41 9.24
N GLY A 63 -11.96 12.49 9.43
CA GLY A 63 -11.27 12.76 10.68
C GLY A 63 -11.47 11.71 11.79
N ARG A 64 -12.31 10.69 11.59
CA ARG A 64 -12.61 9.65 12.59
C ARG A 64 -12.04 8.31 12.17
N MET A 65 -11.16 7.75 13.02
CA MET A 65 -10.56 6.44 12.79
C MET A 65 -11.36 5.32 13.48
N ASN A 66 -12.47 4.92 12.85
CA ASN A 66 -13.28 3.76 13.24
C ASN A 66 -12.95 2.53 12.38
N CYS A 67 -13.61 1.38 12.62
CA CYS A 67 -13.36 0.16 11.85
C CYS A 67 -13.61 0.32 10.35
N PHE A 68 -14.59 1.12 9.94
CA PHE A 68 -14.85 1.40 8.51
C PHE A 68 -13.74 2.24 7.88
N SER A 69 -13.17 3.18 8.65
CA SER A 69 -12.02 3.96 8.21
C SER A 69 -10.79 3.06 8.01
N PHE A 70 -10.53 2.13 8.94
CA PHE A 70 -9.45 1.16 8.79
C PHE A 70 -9.67 0.17 7.66
N LEU A 71 -10.91 -0.29 7.42
CA LEU A 71 -11.26 -1.09 6.26
C LEU A 71 -10.97 -0.34 4.95
N SER A 72 -11.40 0.93 4.89
CA SER A 72 -11.19 1.79 3.73
C SER A 72 -9.72 2.10 3.50
N LEU A 73 -8.94 2.27 4.57
CA LEU A 73 -7.49 2.45 4.51
C LEU A 73 -6.79 1.19 4.01
N GLY A 74 -7.17 0.02 4.52
CA GLY A 74 -6.64 -1.26 4.04
C GLY A 74 -6.87 -1.44 2.54
N TYR A 75 -8.08 -1.09 2.07
CA TYR A 75 -8.39 -1.08 0.63
C TYR A 75 -7.46 -0.16 -0.17
N ALA A 76 -7.14 1.03 0.34
CA ALA A 76 -6.21 1.93 -0.33
C ALA A 76 -4.76 1.40 -0.29
N LEU A 77 -4.34 0.82 0.84
CA LEU A 77 -3.01 0.22 0.99
C LEU A 77 -2.76 -0.90 -0.01
N HIS A 78 -3.76 -1.78 -0.25
CA HIS A 78 -3.65 -2.81 -1.27
C HIS A 78 -3.16 -2.24 -2.62
N TYR A 79 -3.85 -1.20 -3.13
CA TYR A 79 -3.46 -0.57 -4.39
C TYR A 79 -2.09 0.13 -4.32
N ILE A 80 -1.79 0.78 -3.18
CA ILE A 80 -0.48 1.41 -2.99
C ILE A 80 0.63 0.37 -3.01
N GLU A 81 0.45 -0.78 -2.38
CA GLU A 81 1.39 -1.89 -2.41
C GLU A 81 1.56 -2.44 -3.84
N ASP A 82 0.47 -2.57 -4.59
CA ASP A 82 0.51 -3.02 -5.99
C ASP A 82 1.22 -2.03 -6.91
N TYR A 83 1.11 -0.72 -6.69
CA TYR A 83 1.83 0.28 -7.47
C TYR A 83 3.36 0.12 -7.44
N PHE A 84 3.86 -0.47 -6.37
CA PHE A 84 5.28 -0.79 -6.16
C PHE A 84 5.56 -2.29 -6.27
N THR A 85 4.74 -3.03 -6.99
CA THR A 85 4.97 -4.43 -7.35
C THR A 85 5.10 -4.51 -8.87
N PHE A 86 6.25 -4.94 -9.38
CA PHE A 86 6.62 -4.84 -10.78
C PHE A 86 5.54 -5.31 -11.77
N PRO A 87 4.88 -6.47 -11.59
CA PRO A 87 3.83 -6.92 -12.50
C PRO A 87 2.57 -6.04 -12.61
N HIS A 88 2.35 -5.12 -11.67
CA HIS A 88 1.21 -4.22 -11.67
C HIS A 88 1.47 -2.88 -12.39
N ASN A 89 2.55 -2.78 -13.13
CA ASN A 89 2.93 -1.58 -13.85
C ASN A 89 2.84 -1.79 -15.36
N SER A 90 2.51 -0.72 -16.10
CA SER A 90 2.31 -0.77 -17.55
C SER A 90 3.57 -1.12 -18.35
N TRP A 91 4.74 -1.01 -17.74
CA TRP A 91 6.03 -1.40 -18.34
C TRP A 91 6.46 -2.85 -18.03
N TYR A 92 5.62 -3.64 -17.34
CA TYR A 92 5.88 -5.07 -17.15
C TYR A 92 5.70 -5.83 -18.48
N PRO A 93 6.76 -6.49 -18.99
CA PRO A 93 6.75 -7.02 -20.36
C PRO A 93 6.17 -8.43 -20.46
N GLU A 94 5.96 -9.12 -19.35
CA GLU A 94 5.69 -10.55 -19.32
C GLU A 94 4.20 -10.89 -19.30
N PRO A 95 3.81 -12.10 -19.74
CA PRO A 95 2.43 -12.56 -19.74
C PRO A 95 1.90 -12.82 -18.32
N MET A 96 0.58 -13.00 -18.21
CA MET A 96 -0.11 -13.23 -16.92
C MET A 96 0.43 -14.44 -16.13
N SER A 97 0.91 -15.48 -16.80
CA SER A 97 1.54 -16.64 -16.13
C SER A 97 2.78 -16.25 -15.34
N GLU A 98 3.62 -15.38 -15.89
CA GLU A 98 4.83 -14.87 -15.24
C GLU A 98 4.47 -13.87 -14.14
N HIS A 99 3.42 -13.09 -14.31
CA HIS A 99 2.86 -12.24 -13.26
C HIS A 99 2.54 -13.07 -11.99
N VAL A 100 1.78 -14.14 -12.14
CA VAL A 100 1.42 -15.03 -11.02
C VAL A 100 2.67 -15.66 -10.38
N LEU A 101 3.62 -16.10 -11.21
CA LEU A 101 4.87 -16.68 -10.71
C LEU A 101 5.71 -15.66 -9.95
N TYR A 102 5.77 -14.41 -10.44
CA TYR A 102 6.44 -13.32 -9.76
C TYR A 102 5.85 -13.09 -8.35
N GLU A 103 4.53 -13.01 -8.24
CA GLU A 103 3.85 -12.82 -6.95
C GLU A 103 4.12 -13.95 -5.95
N ILE A 104 4.19 -15.20 -6.42
CA ILE A 104 4.53 -16.35 -5.57
C ILE A 104 5.97 -16.22 -5.04
N LYS A 105 6.93 -15.93 -5.93
CA LYS A 105 8.34 -15.75 -5.57
C LYS A 105 8.51 -14.54 -4.64
N PHE A 106 7.85 -13.43 -4.93
CA PHE A 106 7.89 -12.22 -4.12
C PHE A 106 7.31 -12.46 -2.71
N MET A 107 6.25 -13.25 -2.59
CA MET A 107 5.73 -13.66 -1.28
C MET A 107 6.76 -14.43 -0.44
N ASN A 108 7.54 -15.32 -1.05
CA ASN A 108 8.61 -16.05 -0.37
C ASN A 108 9.72 -15.08 0.07
N TYR A 109 10.13 -14.17 -0.83
CA TYR A 109 11.07 -13.10 -0.50
C TYR A 109 10.61 -12.26 0.70
N ILE A 110 9.35 -11.83 0.74
CA ILE A 110 8.77 -11.11 1.87
C ILE A 110 8.87 -11.94 3.17
N ARG A 111 8.65 -13.24 3.14
CA ARG A 111 8.73 -14.11 4.33
C ARG A 111 10.15 -14.22 4.87
N GLU A 112 11.14 -14.28 4.01
CA GLU A 112 12.56 -14.41 4.35
C GLU A 112 13.10 -13.09 4.94
N ASN A 113 12.69 -11.95 4.38
CA ASN A 113 13.15 -10.60 4.77
C ASN A 113 12.26 -9.97 5.86
N LYS A 114 12.04 -10.68 6.97
CA LYS A 114 11.09 -10.29 8.03
C LYS A 114 11.45 -8.99 8.77
N ASN A 115 12.71 -8.61 8.82
CA ASN A 115 13.21 -7.55 9.71
C ASN A 115 13.46 -6.21 9.01
N ASP A 116 13.46 -6.17 7.68
CA ASP A 116 13.78 -4.97 6.91
C ASP A 116 12.53 -4.16 6.57
N ILE A 117 12.01 -3.44 7.57
CA ILE A 117 11.05 -2.37 7.29
C ILE A 117 11.86 -1.09 7.13
N ASN A 118 12.04 -0.64 5.89
CA ASN A 118 12.61 0.66 5.60
C ASN A 118 11.67 1.75 6.10
N LYS A 119 11.97 2.29 7.30
CA LYS A 119 11.24 3.44 7.82
C LYS A 119 11.62 4.66 6.98
N PRO A 120 10.66 5.40 6.43
CA PRO A 120 10.98 6.61 5.70
C PRO A 120 11.68 7.61 6.60
N LEU A 121 12.71 8.28 6.07
CA LEU A 121 13.48 9.33 6.75
C LEU A 121 12.67 10.64 6.96
N ILE A 122 11.35 10.60 6.86
CA ILE A 122 10.53 11.78 7.11
C ILE A 122 10.42 11.96 8.63
N SER A 123 11.25 12.85 9.15
CA SER A 123 11.09 13.41 10.49
C SER A 123 9.81 14.24 10.53
N ASN A 124 8.70 13.59 10.88
CA ASN A 124 7.50 14.32 11.26
C ASN A 124 7.66 14.73 12.71
N ASN A 125 7.85 16.03 12.96
CA ASN A 125 7.83 16.65 14.29
C ASN A 125 6.45 16.51 14.97
N GLY A 126 5.88 15.30 15.02
CA GLY A 126 4.60 14.99 15.68
C GLY A 126 3.35 15.59 15.01
N ARG A 127 3.46 16.12 13.81
CA ARG A 127 2.31 16.61 13.03
C ARG A 127 1.97 15.60 11.94
N GLY A 128 0.71 15.18 11.87
CA GLY A 128 0.20 14.35 10.78
C GLY A 128 0.50 15.00 9.41
N VAL A 129 0.86 14.19 8.42
CA VAL A 129 1.08 14.65 7.04
C VAL A 129 -0.29 14.80 6.38
N SER A 130 -0.59 15.84 5.62
CA SER A 130 -1.87 15.96 4.89
C SER A 130 -1.98 14.93 3.76
N ALA A 131 -3.22 14.57 3.36
CA ALA A 131 -3.43 13.62 2.25
C ALA A 131 -2.74 14.10 0.97
N ASP A 132 -2.74 15.40 0.71
CA ASP A 132 -2.08 15.97 -0.46
C ASP A 132 -0.57 15.76 -0.42
N ARG A 133 0.07 15.99 0.72
CA ARG A 133 1.52 15.71 0.88
C ARG A 133 1.84 14.23 0.72
N MET A 134 0.96 13.36 1.21
CA MET A 134 1.11 11.92 1.01
C MET A 134 0.96 11.54 -0.46
N LEU A 135 0.02 12.15 -1.18
CA LEU A 135 -0.17 11.92 -2.61
C LEU A 135 1.03 12.41 -3.43
N ASP A 136 1.58 13.59 -3.10
CA ASP A 136 2.81 14.09 -3.71
C ASP A 136 4.00 13.13 -3.47
N TYR A 137 4.11 12.62 -2.25
CA TYR A 137 5.13 11.62 -1.92
C TYR A 137 4.93 10.32 -2.72
N LEU A 138 3.68 9.85 -2.84
CA LEU A 138 3.33 8.66 -3.63
C LEU A 138 3.73 8.83 -5.10
N VAL A 139 3.41 9.98 -5.71
CA VAL A 139 3.77 10.30 -7.11
C VAL A 139 5.28 10.34 -7.29
N THR A 140 6.00 11.02 -6.40
CA THR A 140 7.46 11.15 -6.46
C THR A 140 8.13 9.80 -6.35
N ASN A 141 7.71 8.98 -5.39
CA ASN A 141 8.28 7.63 -5.20
C ASN A 141 7.93 6.69 -6.35
N HIS A 142 6.75 6.78 -6.95
CA HIS A 142 6.39 5.96 -8.10
C HIS A 142 7.26 6.27 -9.32
N LYS A 143 7.61 7.55 -9.54
CA LYS A 143 8.58 7.95 -10.57
C LYS A 143 9.99 7.40 -10.31
N GLN A 144 10.44 7.45 -9.06
CA GLN A 144 11.73 6.87 -8.66
C GLN A 144 11.73 5.35 -8.82
N TYR A 145 10.67 4.69 -8.38
CA TYR A 145 10.48 3.27 -8.53
C TYR A 145 10.59 2.82 -9.99
N ALA A 146 9.91 3.54 -10.90
CA ALA A 146 9.95 3.26 -12.34
C ALA A 146 11.35 3.46 -12.97
N ALA A 147 12.19 4.34 -12.39
CA ALA A 147 13.53 4.62 -12.87
C ALA A 147 14.59 3.66 -12.32
N ASN A 148 14.29 2.91 -11.27
CA ASN A 148 15.21 1.96 -10.65
C ASN A 148 15.21 0.62 -11.39
N GLU A 149 16.25 -0.19 -11.15
CA GLU A 149 16.28 -1.59 -11.55
C GLU A 149 15.14 -2.34 -10.87
N GLN A 150 14.35 -3.07 -11.66
CA GLN A 150 13.16 -3.78 -11.18
C GLN A 150 13.55 -5.10 -10.51
N GLY A 151 12.87 -5.44 -9.42
CA GLY A 151 13.10 -6.68 -8.67
C GLY A 151 12.57 -6.63 -7.25
N PHE A 152 12.67 -7.74 -6.53
CA PHE A 152 12.06 -7.91 -5.21
C PHE A 152 12.58 -6.93 -4.15
N ASP A 153 13.88 -6.58 -4.19
CA ASP A 153 14.47 -5.61 -3.26
C ASP A 153 13.87 -4.23 -3.47
N ASN A 154 13.76 -3.80 -4.73
CA ASN A 154 13.16 -2.53 -5.11
C ASN A 154 11.68 -2.50 -4.71
N ASP A 155 10.91 -3.51 -5.09
CA ASP A 155 9.49 -3.63 -4.74
C ASP A 155 9.30 -3.52 -3.22
N TYR A 156 10.00 -4.35 -2.45
CA TYR A 156 9.84 -4.42 -1.00
C TYR A 156 10.26 -3.13 -0.29
N SER A 157 11.33 -2.51 -0.73
CA SER A 157 11.81 -1.23 -0.19
C SER A 157 10.77 -0.12 -0.35
N PHE A 158 10.20 0.04 -1.55
CA PHE A 158 9.18 1.05 -1.80
C PHE A 158 7.85 0.73 -1.13
N ILE A 159 7.38 -0.52 -1.16
CA ILE A 159 6.16 -0.95 -0.47
C ILE A 159 6.23 -0.62 1.02
N THR A 160 7.33 -0.95 1.68
CA THR A 160 7.47 -0.73 3.13
C THR A 160 7.60 0.74 3.49
N SER A 161 8.37 1.52 2.72
CA SER A 161 8.55 2.95 2.99
C SER A 161 7.27 3.75 2.75
N VAL A 162 6.59 3.53 1.62
CA VAL A 162 5.37 4.25 1.27
C VAL A 162 4.17 3.78 2.09
N GLY A 163 4.04 2.48 2.35
CA GLY A 163 2.98 1.92 3.18
C GLY A 163 3.06 2.43 4.63
N TYR A 164 4.25 2.55 5.20
CA TYR A 164 4.45 3.09 6.55
C TYR A 164 3.98 4.55 6.66
N LEU A 165 4.32 5.39 5.69
CA LEU A 165 3.85 6.79 5.66
C LEU A 165 2.34 6.91 5.53
N SER A 166 1.74 6.08 4.68
CA SER A 166 0.29 6.05 4.50
C SER A 166 -0.45 5.77 5.81
N LEU A 167 0.11 4.90 6.63
CA LEU A 167 -0.47 4.52 7.92
C LEU A 167 -0.27 5.58 9.00
N ILE A 168 0.92 6.17 9.12
CA ILE A 168 1.18 7.25 10.10
C ILE A 168 0.27 8.43 9.84
N HIS A 169 0.13 8.81 8.58
CA HIS A 169 -0.67 9.96 8.18
C HIS A 169 -2.14 9.85 8.61
N ILE A 170 -2.74 8.69 8.43
CA ILE A 170 -4.19 8.53 8.66
C ILE A 170 -4.49 8.09 10.10
N SER A 171 -3.55 7.45 10.81
CA SER A 171 -3.74 7.01 12.20
C SER A 171 -3.58 8.13 13.23
N GLU A 172 -2.91 9.23 12.87
CA GLU A 172 -2.75 10.42 13.70
C GLU A 172 -3.36 11.65 13.02
N PRO A 173 -4.71 11.77 12.97
CA PRO A 173 -5.34 12.93 12.38
C PRO A 173 -4.87 14.18 13.13
N THR A 174 -4.44 15.19 12.36
CA THR A 174 -4.15 16.52 12.89
C THR A 174 -5.34 16.99 13.74
N ARG A 175 -5.13 17.14 15.06
CA ARG A 175 -6.11 17.84 15.89
C ARG A 175 -6.11 19.31 15.47
N HIS A 176 -7.15 19.69 14.76
CA HIS A 176 -7.52 21.09 14.56
C HIS A 176 -8.28 21.58 15.76
#